data_8307e326865b2af8d85aeb15f929f78f
#
_entry.id   8307e326865b2af8d85aeb15f929f78f
#
_cell.length_a   1.000
_cell.length_b   1.000
_cell.length_c   1.000
_cell.angle_alpha   90.00
_cell.angle_beta   90.00
_cell.angle_gamma   90.00
#
_symmetry.space_group_name_H-M   'P 1'
#
loop_
_entity.id
_entity.type
_entity.pdbx_description
1 polymer ?
#
loop_
_entity_poly.entity_id
_entity_poly.type
_entity_poly.pdbx_seq_one_letter_code
_entity_poly.pdbx_strand_id
1 'polypeptide(L)'
;MRMVDIIAKKRDGKELTTEEIKFFINGYTDGSIPDYQVSALAMAIFFKDMTDRERADLTMAMVESGETIDLSAIEGIKVDKHSTGGVGDTTTLVLGPLVAALDVPVAKMSGRGLGHTGGTIDKLEAVEGFHVEITKEQFIDIVNRDKVAVIGQTGNLTPADKKIYALRDVTGTVNSIPLIASSIMSKKIAAGADAIVLDVKTGAGAFMKTEEDAKELAHAMVRIGNNVGRQTMAVISDMSQPLGFAIGNALEVKEAIDTLKGEGPEDLTELVLVLGSQMVVLAKKANTLEEAREMLIEVMKNGKATEKFKEFLSNQGGDSSIVDNPEKMPQAKYIIDVPAKTSGVISNIVADEIGIAAMLLGAGRATKEDEIDLAVGLMLRKKVGDAVKEGEPFVTIYANRENVEDVKAKIYENISIAETAVAPKLVHTVIID
;
A
#
# COMPACT_ATOMS: atom_id res chain seq x y z
N MET A 1 18.69 -34.01 5.10
CA MET A 1 19.03 -32.69 4.52
C MET A 1 19.66 -31.84 5.62
N ARG A 2 20.71 -31.08 5.34
CA ARG A 2 21.33 -30.21 6.34
C ARG A 2 21.29 -28.77 5.83
N MET A 3 20.96 -27.84 6.71
CA MET A 3 20.83 -26.42 6.33
C MET A 3 22.16 -25.83 5.79
N VAL A 4 23.30 -26.25 6.33
CA VAL A 4 24.63 -25.79 5.86
C VAL A 4 24.88 -26.14 4.39
N ASP A 5 24.39 -27.30 3.91
CA ASP A 5 24.56 -27.71 2.50
C ASP A 5 23.74 -26.83 1.57
N ILE A 6 22.53 -26.46 2.01
CA ILE A 6 21.62 -25.53 1.28
C ILE A 6 22.25 -24.14 1.19
N ILE A 7 22.78 -23.63 2.31
CA ILE A 7 23.48 -22.34 2.37
C ILE A 7 24.68 -22.34 1.40
N ALA A 8 25.54 -23.37 1.47
CA ALA A 8 26.69 -23.47 0.60
C ALA A 8 26.32 -23.55 -0.88
N LYS A 9 25.27 -24.32 -1.18
CA LYS A 9 24.73 -24.45 -2.54
C LYS A 9 24.29 -23.10 -3.12
N LYS A 10 23.51 -22.30 -2.35
CA LYS A 10 23.06 -20.97 -2.78
C LYS A 10 24.22 -19.97 -2.83
N ARG A 11 25.11 -19.98 -1.84
CA ARG A 11 26.33 -19.15 -1.83
C ARG A 11 27.16 -19.33 -3.09
N ASP A 12 27.26 -20.56 -3.60
CA ASP A 12 28.02 -20.92 -4.81
C ASP A 12 27.22 -20.63 -6.11
N GLY A 13 26.05 -20.00 -6.02
CA GLY A 13 25.22 -19.57 -7.16
C GLY A 13 24.41 -20.69 -7.80
N LYS A 14 24.21 -21.81 -7.09
CA LYS A 14 23.40 -22.92 -7.59
C LYS A 14 21.93 -22.78 -7.18
N GLU A 15 21.02 -23.30 -8.03
CA GLU A 15 19.60 -23.32 -7.73
C GLU A 15 19.27 -24.29 -6.59
N LEU A 16 18.39 -23.85 -5.68
CA LEU A 16 17.79 -24.72 -4.66
C LEU A 16 16.64 -25.53 -5.28
N THR A 17 16.45 -26.75 -4.82
CA THR A 17 15.26 -27.53 -5.21
C THR A 17 14.04 -27.11 -4.39
N THR A 18 12.85 -27.49 -4.85
CA THR A 18 11.60 -27.29 -4.11
C THR A 18 11.64 -27.91 -2.72
N GLU A 19 12.23 -29.11 -2.58
CA GLU A 19 12.39 -29.81 -1.31
C GLU A 19 13.34 -29.09 -0.35
N GLU A 20 14.43 -28.51 -0.87
CA GLU A 20 15.38 -27.72 -0.09
C GLU A 20 14.74 -26.46 0.45
N ILE A 21 13.93 -25.78 -0.37
CA ILE A 21 13.18 -24.58 0.02
C ILE A 21 12.11 -24.92 1.07
N LYS A 22 11.34 -26.00 0.88
CA LYS A 22 10.36 -26.47 1.87
C LYS A 22 11.01 -26.89 3.17
N PHE A 23 12.15 -27.59 3.11
CA PHE A 23 12.92 -27.95 4.31
C PHE A 23 13.34 -26.73 5.12
N PHE A 24 13.87 -25.70 4.45
CA PHE A 24 14.24 -24.43 5.05
C PHE A 24 13.05 -23.74 5.74
N ILE A 25 11.95 -23.56 5.00
CA ILE A 25 10.79 -22.82 5.51
C ILE A 25 10.11 -23.57 6.66
N ASN A 26 9.92 -24.87 6.54
CA ASN A 26 9.31 -25.68 7.61
C ASN A 26 10.17 -25.69 8.87
N GLY A 27 11.47 -25.94 8.72
CA GLY A 27 12.38 -25.99 9.87
C GLY A 27 12.60 -24.63 10.53
N TYR A 28 12.48 -23.53 9.79
CA TYR A 28 12.50 -22.21 10.41
C TYR A 28 11.19 -21.89 11.13
N THR A 29 10.08 -22.30 10.55
CA THR A 29 8.75 -22.08 11.14
C THR A 29 8.59 -22.83 12.46
N ASP A 30 9.00 -24.11 12.52
CA ASP A 30 8.92 -24.94 13.72
C ASP A 30 10.05 -24.72 14.74
N GLY A 31 11.10 -23.94 14.36
CA GLY A 31 12.22 -23.58 15.23
C GLY A 31 13.38 -24.59 15.23
N SER A 32 13.36 -25.64 14.38
CA SER A 32 14.46 -26.60 14.24
C SER A 32 15.67 -26.02 13.48
N ILE A 33 15.47 -24.97 12.69
CA ILE A 33 16.55 -24.22 12.02
C ILE A 33 16.74 -22.87 12.74
N PRO A 34 17.94 -22.56 13.26
CA PRO A 34 18.18 -21.34 14.03
C PRO A 34 18.40 -20.12 13.14
N ASP A 35 18.18 -18.93 13.73
CA ASP A 35 18.28 -17.62 13.06
C ASP A 35 19.58 -17.40 12.30
N TYR A 36 20.72 -17.82 12.86
CA TYR A 36 22.04 -17.62 12.22
C TYR A 36 22.17 -18.37 10.89
N GLN A 37 21.54 -19.54 10.75
CA GLN A 37 21.53 -20.28 9.49
C GLN A 37 20.60 -19.61 8.46
N VAL A 38 19.46 -19.13 8.91
CA VAL A 38 18.53 -18.39 8.05
C VAL A 38 19.13 -17.06 7.61
N SER A 39 19.80 -16.33 8.49
CA SER A 39 20.54 -15.11 8.13
C SER A 39 21.60 -15.36 7.06
N ALA A 40 22.35 -16.47 7.19
CA ALA A 40 23.36 -16.85 6.20
C ALA A 40 22.73 -17.18 4.83
N LEU A 41 21.59 -17.90 4.81
CA LEU A 41 20.86 -18.17 3.57
C LEU A 41 20.28 -16.90 2.97
N ALA A 42 19.67 -16.02 3.77
CA ALA A 42 19.12 -14.75 3.31
C ALA A 42 20.20 -13.87 2.65
N MET A 43 21.40 -13.83 3.23
CA MET A 43 22.54 -13.11 2.66
C MET A 43 23.05 -13.78 1.37
N ALA A 44 23.07 -15.12 1.31
CA ALA A 44 23.41 -15.84 0.08
C ALA A 44 22.41 -15.54 -1.04
N ILE A 45 21.11 -15.51 -0.74
CA ILE A 45 20.05 -15.11 -1.68
C ILE A 45 20.24 -13.65 -2.11
N PHE A 46 20.55 -12.75 -1.18
CA PHE A 46 20.79 -11.33 -1.47
C PHE A 46 21.84 -11.13 -2.57
N PHE A 47 22.96 -11.88 -2.49
CA PHE A 47 24.05 -11.75 -3.45
C PHE A 47 23.93 -12.61 -4.71
N LYS A 48 23.20 -13.71 -4.65
CA LYS A 48 23.12 -14.69 -5.76
C LYS A 48 21.77 -14.75 -6.45
N ASP A 49 20.79 -14.05 -5.89
CA ASP A 49 19.42 -14.02 -6.38
C ASP A 49 18.74 -15.42 -6.39
N MET A 50 17.54 -15.48 -6.90
CA MET A 50 16.74 -16.70 -7.10
C MET A 50 16.14 -16.70 -8.48
N THR A 51 16.02 -17.89 -9.09
CA THR A 51 15.27 -18.08 -10.34
C THR A 51 13.77 -17.89 -10.09
N ASP A 52 12.99 -17.66 -11.15
CA ASP A 52 11.53 -17.49 -11.04
C ASP A 52 10.86 -18.71 -10.39
N ARG A 53 11.37 -19.93 -10.67
CA ARG A 53 10.91 -21.16 -10.01
C ARG A 53 11.22 -21.12 -8.50
N GLU A 54 12.45 -20.78 -8.11
CA GLU A 54 12.81 -20.68 -6.70
C GLU A 54 11.98 -19.64 -5.95
N ARG A 55 11.71 -18.48 -6.57
CA ARG A 55 10.86 -17.42 -6.00
C ARG A 55 9.42 -17.91 -5.81
N ALA A 56 8.86 -18.63 -6.80
CA ALA A 56 7.53 -19.23 -6.69
C ALA A 56 7.48 -20.30 -5.59
N ASP A 57 8.46 -21.20 -5.54
CA ASP A 57 8.56 -22.25 -4.54
C ASP A 57 8.68 -21.68 -3.12
N LEU A 58 9.52 -20.64 -2.94
CA LEU A 58 9.68 -19.92 -1.66
C LEU A 58 8.37 -19.28 -1.23
N THR A 59 7.70 -18.61 -2.16
CA THR A 59 6.41 -17.97 -1.91
C THR A 59 5.36 -19.00 -1.47
N MET A 60 5.24 -20.11 -2.19
CA MET A 60 4.27 -21.15 -1.85
C MET A 60 4.61 -21.87 -0.55
N ALA A 61 5.88 -22.10 -0.25
CA ALA A 61 6.29 -22.65 1.04
C ALA A 61 5.92 -21.72 2.21
N MET A 62 6.04 -20.39 2.02
CA MET A 62 5.56 -19.40 3.02
C MET A 62 4.03 -19.43 3.15
N VAL A 63 3.28 -19.56 2.04
CA VAL A 63 1.81 -19.69 2.07
C VAL A 63 1.42 -20.96 2.84
N GLU A 64 2.03 -22.10 2.53
CA GLU A 64 1.77 -23.40 3.14
C GLU A 64 2.21 -23.48 4.61
N SER A 65 3.02 -22.55 5.10
CA SER A 65 3.47 -22.50 6.50
C SER A 65 2.36 -22.13 7.50
N GLY A 66 1.25 -21.60 7.04
CA GLY A 66 0.15 -21.14 7.88
C GLY A 66 -1.23 -21.36 7.27
N GLU A 67 -2.20 -20.62 7.78
CA GLU A 67 -3.58 -20.66 7.30
C GLU A 67 -3.73 -19.89 5.99
N THR A 68 -4.66 -20.32 5.14
CA THR A 68 -5.11 -19.62 3.96
C THR A 68 -6.58 -19.30 4.06
N ILE A 69 -7.00 -18.20 3.45
CA ILE A 69 -8.41 -17.83 3.40
C ILE A 69 -9.01 -18.43 2.11
N ASP A 70 -9.96 -19.34 2.29
CA ASP A 70 -10.77 -19.85 1.20
C ASP A 70 -11.89 -18.85 0.89
N LEU A 71 -11.81 -18.21 -0.28
CA LEU A 71 -12.81 -17.27 -0.80
C LEU A 71 -13.70 -17.88 -1.88
N SER A 72 -13.70 -19.20 -2.05
CA SER A 72 -14.49 -19.90 -3.08
C SER A 72 -16.00 -19.68 -2.95
N ALA A 73 -16.48 -19.38 -1.73
CA ALA A 73 -17.87 -19.03 -1.47
C ALA A 73 -18.26 -17.61 -1.94
N ILE A 74 -17.29 -16.80 -2.36
CA ILE A 74 -17.55 -15.48 -2.95
C ILE A 74 -17.71 -15.62 -4.46
N GLU A 75 -18.85 -15.16 -4.99
CA GLU A 75 -19.12 -15.19 -6.42
C GLU A 75 -18.26 -14.18 -7.20
N GLY A 76 -17.80 -14.59 -8.38
CA GLY A 76 -16.99 -13.77 -9.28
C GLY A 76 -15.48 -13.87 -8.99
N ILE A 77 -14.70 -13.13 -9.77
CA ILE A 77 -13.24 -13.07 -9.67
C ILE A 77 -12.88 -12.04 -8.60
N LYS A 78 -12.26 -12.50 -7.49
CA LYS A 78 -11.77 -11.63 -6.42
C LYS A 78 -10.48 -10.99 -6.84
N VAL A 79 -10.49 -9.67 -7.01
CA VAL A 79 -9.31 -8.90 -7.40
C VAL A 79 -8.80 -8.11 -6.19
N ASP A 80 -7.59 -8.41 -5.75
CA ASP A 80 -6.90 -7.62 -4.73
C ASP A 80 -5.97 -6.59 -5.37
N LYS A 81 -5.82 -5.45 -4.74
CA LYS A 81 -4.81 -4.44 -5.07
C LYS A 81 -3.81 -4.35 -3.92
N HIS A 82 -2.53 -4.39 -4.24
CA HIS A 82 -1.47 -4.16 -3.27
C HIS A 82 -0.59 -2.99 -3.70
N SER A 83 -0.30 -2.09 -2.75
CA SER A 83 0.72 -1.05 -2.91
C SER A 83 1.97 -1.42 -2.13
N THR A 84 3.14 -1.12 -2.67
CA THR A 84 4.41 -1.24 -1.93
C THR A 84 4.56 -0.18 -0.85
N GLY A 85 3.59 0.75 -0.75
CA GLY A 85 3.51 1.77 0.27
C GLY A 85 4.15 3.10 -0.14
N GLY A 86 3.78 4.14 0.57
CA GLY A 86 4.26 5.50 0.34
C GLY A 86 3.56 6.50 1.24
N VAL A 87 3.74 7.78 0.96
CA VAL A 87 3.17 8.90 1.70
C VAL A 87 1.93 9.41 0.98
N GLY A 88 0.80 9.53 1.71
CA GLY A 88 -0.48 9.92 1.14
C GLY A 88 -1.11 8.84 0.25
N ASP A 89 -0.67 7.58 0.37
CA ASP A 89 -1.25 6.48 -0.43
C ASP A 89 -2.64 6.11 0.07
N THR A 90 -3.64 6.81 -0.46
CA THR A 90 -5.06 6.65 -0.14
C THR A 90 -5.78 5.73 -1.14
N THR A 91 -5.06 5.20 -2.12
CA THR A 91 -5.63 4.46 -3.27
C THR A 91 -6.55 3.32 -2.87
N THR A 92 -6.26 2.58 -1.79
CA THR A 92 -7.11 1.46 -1.34
C THR A 92 -8.50 1.91 -0.88
N LEU A 93 -8.60 3.05 -0.18
CA LEU A 93 -9.88 3.58 0.31
C LEU A 93 -10.78 4.03 -0.83
N VAL A 94 -10.20 4.49 -1.94
CA VAL A 94 -10.94 4.88 -3.13
C VAL A 94 -11.26 3.67 -4.00
N LEU A 95 -10.28 2.81 -4.28
CA LEU A 95 -10.43 1.67 -5.19
C LEU A 95 -11.44 0.63 -4.69
N GLY A 96 -11.42 0.31 -3.38
CA GLY A 96 -12.33 -0.68 -2.82
C GLY A 96 -13.79 -0.40 -3.19
N PRO A 97 -14.38 0.71 -2.75
CA PRO A 97 -15.76 1.05 -3.07
C PRO A 97 -15.97 1.37 -4.57
N LEU A 98 -14.99 1.96 -5.24
CA LEU A 98 -15.11 2.35 -6.65
C LEU A 98 -15.33 1.12 -7.56
N VAL A 99 -14.48 0.10 -7.44
CA VAL A 99 -14.63 -1.12 -8.26
C VAL A 99 -15.76 -2.01 -7.76
N ALA A 100 -16.07 -1.99 -6.46
CA ALA A 100 -17.24 -2.69 -5.90
C ALA A 100 -18.56 -2.13 -6.46
N ALA A 101 -18.61 -0.83 -6.79
CA ALA A 101 -19.76 -0.22 -7.46
C ALA A 101 -20.00 -0.76 -8.89
N LEU A 102 -19.04 -1.48 -9.45
CA LEU A 102 -19.11 -2.23 -10.71
C LEU A 102 -19.23 -3.75 -10.49
N ASP A 103 -19.65 -4.18 -9.30
CA ASP A 103 -19.77 -5.58 -8.92
C ASP A 103 -18.45 -6.39 -8.99
N VAL A 104 -17.31 -5.75 -8.81
CA VAL A 104 -16.02 -6.42 -8.64
C VAL A 104 -15.84 -6.76 -7.15
N PRO A 105 -15.74 -8.06 -6.79
CA PRO A 105 -15.57 -8.42 -5.38
C PRO A 105 -14.15 -8.11 -4.90
N VAL A 106 -14.07 -7.29 -3.85
CA VAL A 106 -12.82 -6.88 -3.17
C VAL A 106 -12.81 -7.44 -1.75
N ALA A 107 -12.20 -8.60 -1.60
CA ALA A 107 -11.98 -9.24 -0.30
C ALA A 107 -10.58 -8.82 0.20
N LYS A 108 -10.50 -7.67 0.86
CA LYS A 108 -9.22 -7.02 1.19
C LYS A 108 -8.70 -7.44 2.55
N MET A 109 -7.49 -8.01 2.56
CA MET A 109 -6.71 -8.11 3.80
C MET A 109 -5.70 -6.97 3.85
N SER A 110 -5.63 -6.27 4.98
CA SER A 110 -4.73 -5.13 5.17
C SER A 110 -4.02 -5.20 6.52
N GLY A 111 -2.92 -4.47 6.63
CA GLY A 111 -2.16 -4.28 7.86
C GLY A 111 -2.20 -2.83 8.32
N ARG A 112 -1.60 -2.60 9.51
CA ARG A 112 -1.32 -1.26 10.04
C ARG A 112 -0.09 -0.67 9.37
N GLY A 113 0.02 0.65 9.36
CA GLY A 113 1.21 1.35 8.89
C GLY A 113 2.40 1.18 9.83
N LEU A 114 3.58 1.37 9.29
CA LEU A 114 4.85 1.40 10.03
C LEU A 114 5.58 2.72 9.72
N GLY A 115 6.15 3.32 10.77
CA GLY A 115 6.90 4.56 10.62
C GLY A 115 6.02 5.71 10.12
N HIS A 116 6.51 6.40 9.12
CA HIS A 116 5.89 7.57 8.51
C HIS A 116 4.85 7.24 7.42
N THR A 117 4.66 5.97 7.09
CA THR A 117 3.66 5.56 6.11
C THR A 117 2.36 5.19 6.82
N GLY A 118 1.24 5.81 6.45
CA GLY A 118 -0.09 5.49 7.00
C GLY A 118 -0.62 4.17 6.48
N GLY A 119 -1.10 3.28 7.38
CA GLY A 119 -1.75 2.03 7.00
C GLY A 119 -3.23 2.21 6.66
N THR A 120 -3.76 1.35 5.80
CA THR A 120 -5.19 1.38 5.46
C THR A 120 -6.08 1.22 6.69
N ILE A 121 -5.70 0.34 7.63
CA ILE A 121 -6.46 0.13 8.88
C ILE A 121 -6.42 1.37 9.74
N ASP A 122 -5.25 2.01 9.91
CA ASP A 122 -5.10 3.22 10.72
C ASP A 122 -5.99 4.37 10.21
N LYS A 123 -6.12 4.49 8.88
CA LYS A 123 -7.02 5.47 8.25
C LYS A 123 -8.49 5.15 8.51
N LEU A 124 -8.89 3.88 8.37
CA LEU A 124 -10.26 3.46 8.64
C LEU A 124 -10.65 3.57 10.11
N GLU A 125 -9.70 3.49 11.05
CA GLU A 125 -9.93 3.75 12.48
C GLU A 125 -10.30 5.21 12.78
N ALA A 126 -10.04 6.15 11.85
CA ALA A 126 -10.53 7.52 11.97
C ALA A 126 -12.07 7.61 11.78
N VAL A 127 -12.71 6.57 11.28
CA VAL A 127 -14.15 6.44 11.16
C VAL A 127 -14.69 5.79 12.45
N GLU A 128 -15.45 6.53 13.23
CA GLU A 128 -15.99 6.04 14.51
C GLU A 128 -16.78 4.75 14.30
N GLY A 129 -16.48 3.73 15.11
CA GLY A 129 -17.16 2.44 15.11
C GLY A 129 -16.69 1.46 14.03
N PHE A 130 -15.78 1.84 13.12
CA PHE A 130 -15.32 0.93 12.08
C PHE A 130 -14.46 -0.21 12.66
N HIS A 131 -14.76 -1.46 12.25
CA HIS A 131 -14.09 -2.66 12.75
C HIS A 131 -13.50 -3.49 11.61
N VAL A 132 -12.23 -3.87 11.74
CA VAL A 132 -11.54 -4.83 10.85
C VAL A 132 -11.46 -6.24 11.47
N GLU A 133 -11.85 -6.38 12.73
CA GLU A 133 -11.86 -7.63 13.48
C GLU A 133 -13.25 -8.29 13.32
N ILE A 134 -13.49 -8.85 12.15
CA ILE A 134 -14.69 -9.57 11.78
C ILE A 134 -14.36 -11.05 11.55
N THR A 135 -15.34 -11.96 11.72
CA THR A 135 -15.12 -13.38 11.45
C THR A 135 -14.97 -13.64 9.94
N LYS A 136 -14.39 -14.79 9.59
CA LYS A 136 -14.27 -15.20 8.18
C LYS A 136 -15.64 -15.29 7.51
N GLU A 137 -16.63 -15.81 8.22
CA GLU A 137 -18.02 -15.94 7.74
C GLU A 137 -18.62 -14.56 7.47
N GLN A 138 -18.50 -13.63 8.41
CA GLN A 138 -18.95 -12.24 8.22
C GLN A 138 -18.25 -11.56 7.04
N PHE A 139 -16.94 -11.77 6.90
CA PHE A 139 -16.15 -11.23 5.79
C PHE A 139 -16.66 -11.72 4.43
N ILE A 140 -16.90 -13.04 4.30
CA ILE A 140 -17.44 -13.63 3.07
C ILE A 140 -18.86 -13.12 2.79
N ASP A 141 -19.71 -13.04 3.79
CA ASP A 141 -21.09 -12.58 3.65
C ASP A 141 -21.15 -11.13 3.21
N ILE A 142 -20.33 -10.25 3.80
CA ILE A 142 -20.24 -8.84 3.41
C ILE A 142 -19.77 -8.72 1.95
N VAL A 143 -18.70 -9.42 1.55
CA VAL A 143 -18.20 -9.32 0.17
C VAL A 143 -19.20 -9.87 -0.83
N ASN A 144 -19.93 -10.94 -0.51
CA ASN A 144 -20.99 -11.43 -1.40
C ASN A 144 -22.12 -10.42 -1.58
N ARG A 145 -22.54 -9.76 -0.51
CA ARG A 145 -23.63 -8.79 -0.53
C ARG A 145 -23.19 -7.44 -1.11
N ASP A 146 -22.08 -6.91 -0.62
CA ASP A 146 -21.72 -5.50 -0.84
C ASP A 146 -20.46 -5.32 -1.69
N LYS A 147 -19.82 -6.42 -2.09
CA LYS A 147 -18.64 -6.50 -2.96
C LYS A 147 -17.35 -5.95 -2.36
N VAL A 148 -17.35 -5.41 -1.15
CA VAL A 148 -16.12 -4.90 -0.50
C VAL A 148 -16.14 -5.12 1.00
N ALA A 149 -15.05 -5.64 1.53
CA ALA A 149 -14.76 -5.68 2.96
C ALA A 149 -13.26 -5.67 3.21
N VAL A 150 -12.85 -5.16 4.38
CA VAL A 150 -11.46 -5.15 4.83
C VAL A 150 -11.34 -5.94 6.13
N ILE A 151 -10.41 -6.90 6.17
CA ILE A 151 -10.08 -7.66 7.37
C ILE A 151 -8.62 -7.42 7.76
N GLY A 152 -8.35 -7.41 9.06
CA GLY A 152 -6.99 -7.36 9.59
C GLY A 152 -6.21 -8.65 9.31
N GLN A 153 -4.87 -8.57 9.26
CA GLN A 153 -4.02 -9.76 9.16
C GLN A 153 -4.09 -10.58 10.44
N THR A 154 -4.37 -11.88 10.31
CA THR A 154 -4.30 -12.81 11.45
C THR A 154 -2.85 -13.21 11.71
N GLY A 155 -2.54 -13.57 12.98
CA GLY A 155 -1.21 -14.01 13.36
C GLY A 155 -0.75 -15.31 12.69
N ASN A 156 -1.68 -16.10 12.18
CA ASN A 156 -1.45 -17.42 11.56
C ASN A 156 -1.31 -17.37 10.03
N LEU A 157 -1.49 -16.19 9.44
CA LEU A 157 -1.25 -16.03 8.00
C LEU A 157 0.24 -15.94 7.75
N THR A 158 0.78 -16.82 6.90
CA THR A 158 2.21 -16.84 6.51
C THR A 158 3.20 -16.65 7.69
N PRO A 159 3.17 -17.49 8.74
CA PRO A 159 4.03 -17.31 9.92
C PRO A 159 5.52 -17.38 9.60
N ALA A 160 5.92 -18.14 8.58
CA ALA A 160 7.28 -18.16 8.07
C ALA A 160 7.73 -16.77 7.59
N ASP A 161 6.89 -16.08 6.81
CA ASP A 161 7.20 -14.73 6.35
C ASP A 161 7.38 -13.75 7.51
N LYS A 162 6.52 -13.82 8.53
CA LYS A 162 6.62 -12.97 9.72
C LYS A 162 7.97 -13.11 10.42
N LYS A 163 8.46 -14.37 10.59
CA LYS A 163 9.76 -14.65 11.18
C LYS A 163 10.91 -14.16 10.30
N ILE A 164 10.87 -14.48 9.01
CA ILE A 164 11.91 -14.11 8.05
C ILE A 164 11.99 -12.58 7.93
N TYR A 165 10.87 -11.89 7.86
CA TYR A 165 10.84 -10.43 7.79
C TYR A 165 11.49 -9.78 9.02
N ALA A 166 11.12 -10.23 10.23
CA ALA A 166 11.72 -9.75 11.48
C ALA A 166 13.23 -9.97 11.53
N LEU A 167 13.73 -11.11 10.99
CA LEU A 167 15.15 -11.40 10.91
C LEU A 167 15.87 -10.51 9.89
N ARG A 168 15.25 -10.29 8.72
CA ARG A 168 15.80 -9.42 7.66
C ARG A 168 15.98 -7.98 8.12
N ASP A 169 15.07 -7.49 8.94
CA ASP A 169 15.09 -6.12 9.47
C ASP A 169 16.37 -5.81 10.27
N VAL A 170 16.97 -6.82 10.90
CA VAL A 170 18.16 -6.68 11.74
C VAL A 170 19.43 -7.33 11.14
N THR A 171 19.37 -7.85 9.92
CA THR A 171 20.52 -8.56 9.29
C THR A 171 20.99 -7.94 7.97
N GLY A 172 20.47 -6.75 7.59
CA GLY A 172 20.86 -6.05 6.37
C GLY A 172 20.42 -6.74 5.08
N THR A 173 19.34 -7.54 5.12
CA THR A 173 18.81 -8.29 3.96
C THR A 173 17.43 -7.84 3.51
N VAL A 174 16.96 -6.68 3.99
CA VAL A 174 15.64 -6.13 3.63
C VAL A 174 15.52 -5.88 2.12
N ASN A 175 16.57 -5.34 1.49
CA ASN A 175 16.54 -4.92 0.08
C ASN A 175 16.73 -6.05 -0.94
N SER A 176 16.61 -7.31 -0.52
CA SER A 176 16.67 -8.46 -1.43
C SER A 176 15.37 -8.59 -2.23
N ILE A 177 15.42 -8.36 -3.55
CA ILE A 177 14.25 -8.42 -4.46
C ILE A 177 13.50 -9.74 -4.32
N PRO A 178 14.13 -10.94 -4.41
CA PRO A 178 13.41 -12.20 -4.27
C PRO A 178 12.70 -12.33 -2.92
N LEU A 179 13.33 -11.89 -1.83
CA LEU A 179 12.73 -11.98 -0.49
C LEU A 179 11.60 -10.96 -0.29
N ILE A 180 11.68 -9.77 -0.90
CA ILE A 180 10.59 -8.79 -0.90
C ILE A 180 9.40 -9.32 -1.68
N ALA A 181 9.66 -9.79 -2.91
CA ALA A 181 8.62 -10.30 -3.80
C ALA A 181 7.87 -11.48 -3.16
N SER A 182 8.61 -12.45 -2.61
CA SER A 182 8.01 -13.60 -1.94
C SER A 182 7.23 -13.23 -0.68
N SER A 183 7.74 -12.27 0.11
CA SER A 183 7.05 -11.75 1.31
C SER A 183 5.71 -11.10 0.96
N ILE A 184 5.67 -10.24 -0.05
CA ILE A 184 4.44 -9.58 -0.51
C ILE A 184 3.46 -10.60 -1.07
N MET A 185 3.92 -11.41 -2.03
CA MET A 185 3.05 -12.32 -2.78
C MET A 185 2.51 -13.45 -1.91
N SER A 186 3.26 -13.97 -0.95
CA SER A 186 2.78 -15.01 -0.04
C SER A 186 1.54 -14.56 0.73
N LYS A 187 1.51 -13.32 1.23
CA LYS A 187 0.36 -12.74 1.92
C LYS A 187 -0.85 -12.58 1.00
N LYS A 188 -0.64 -12.16 -0.25
CA LYS A 188 -1.71 -11.96 -1.23
C LYS A 188 -2.34 -13.28 -1.67
N ILE A 189 -1.50 -14.29 -1.89
CA ILE A 189 -1.96 -15.64 -2.25
C ILE A 189 -2.68 -16.29 -1.06
N ALA A 190 -2.12 -16.21 0.15
CA ALA A 190 -2.73 -16.76 1.36
C ALA A 190 -4.08 -16.07 1.69
N ALA A 191 -4.25 -14.80 1.34
CA ALA A 191 -5.52 -14.08 1.46
C ALA A 191 -6.60 -14.53 0.47
N GLY A 192 -6.27 -15.37 -0.52
CA GLY A 192 -7.24 -16.05 -1.38
C GLY A 192 -7.64 -15.31 -2.67
N ALA A 193 -6.98 -14.19 -3.03
CA ALA A 193 -7.28 -13.46 -4.26
C ALA A 193 -7.09 -14.31 -5.52
N ASP A 194 -7.98 -14.20 -6.50
CA ASP A 194 -7.88 -14.85 -7.82
C ASP A 194 -6.98 -14.06 -8.77
N ALA A 195 -7.01 -12.74 -8.66
CA ALA A 195 -6.21 -11.82 -9.45
C ALA A 195 -5.63 -10.70 -8.57
N ILE A 196 -4.47 -10.18 -8.95
CA ILE A 196 -3.72 -9.20 -8.14
C ILE A 196 -3.24 -8.06 -9.03
N VAL A 197 -3.58 -6.83 -8.64
CA VAL A 197 -3.02 -5.61 -9.22
C VAL A 197 -2.00 -5.04 -8.24
N LEU A 198 -0.76 -4.94 -8.67
CA LEU A 198 0.35 -4.41 -7.88
C LEU A 198 0.58 -2.94 -8.25
N ASP A 199 0.59 -2.07 -7.26
CA ASP A 199 1.01 -0.68 -7.37
C ASP A 199 2.42 -0.56 -6.78
N VAL A 200 3.41 -0.64 -7.65
CA VAL A 200 4.84 -0.62 -7.27
C VAL A 200 5.33 0.81 -7.32
N LYS A 201 5.54 1.38 -6.13
CA LYS A 201 5.99 2.76 -5.98
C LYS A 201 7.49 2.89 -6.24
N THR A 202 7.87 4.01 -6.89
CA THR A 202 9.28 4.41 -7.07
C THR A 202 9.49 5.88 -6.71
N GLY A 203 10.67 6.22 -6.22
CA GLY A 203 11.03 7.59 -5.81
C GLY A 203 11.36 7.75 -4.34
N ALA A 204 11.52 8.99 -3.87
CA ALA A 204 11.98 9.29 -2.51
C ALA A 204 11.12 8.67 -1.42
N GLY A 205 9.80 8.71 -1.56
CA GLY A 205 8.84 8.15 -0.59
C GLY A 205 8.59 6.66 -0.74
N ALA A 206 9.21 5.99 -1.72
CA ALA A 206 9.01 4.57 -1.99
C ALA A 206 10.14 3.72 -1.40
N PHE A 207 9.86 2.41 -1.27
CA PHE A 207 10.86 1.43 -0.93
C PHE A 207 11.89 1.25 -2.07
N MET A 208 11.42 1.20 -3.32
CA MET A 208 12.27 1.22 -4.52
C MET A 208 12.61 2.65 -4.89
N LYS A 209 13.89 3.01 -4.82
CA LYS A 209 14.33 4.40 -5.07
C LYS A 209 14.49 4.72 -6.54
N THR A 210 14.71 3.71 -7.39
CA THR A 210 14.86 3.86 -8.84
C THR A 210 13.74 3.15 -9.60
N GLU A 211 13.45 3.60 -10.82
CA GLU A 211 12.48 2.96 -11.71
C GLU A 211 12.94 1.55 -12.11
N GLU A 212 14.24 1.34 -12.27
CA GLU A 212 14.84 0.06 -12.61
C GLU A 212 14.60 -0.98 -11.51
N ASP A 213 14.86 -0.64 -10.24
CA ASP A 213 14.60 -1.53 -9.09
C ASP A 213 13.11 -1.84 -8.96
N ALA A 214 12.25 -0.83 -9.20
CA ALA A 214 10.81 -1.01 -9.19
C ALA A 214 10.33 -1.96 -10.29
N LYS A 215 10.90 -1.86 -11.51
CA LYS A 215 10.62 -2.80 -12.62
C LYS A 215 11.04 -4.22 -12.26
N GLU A 216 12.24 -4.39 -11.72
CA GLU A 216 12.75 -5.70 -11.32
C GLU A 216 11.85 -6.36 -10.27
N LEU A 217 11.47 -5.63 -9.23
CA LEU A 217 10.53 -6.08 -8.22
C LEU A 217 9.15 -6.42 -8.82
N ALA A 218 8.64 -5.57 -9.69
CA ALA A 218 7.34 -5.76 -10.34
C ALA A 218 7.34 -7.04 -11.20
N HIS A 219 8.35 -7.24 -12.04
CA HIS A 219 8.49 -8.49 -12.82
C HIS A 219 8.59 -9.72 -11.92
N ALA A 220 9.38 -9.67 -10.84
CA ALA A 220 9.47 -10.77 -9.90
C ALA A 220 8.11 -11.14 -9.30
N MET A 221 7.33 -10.15 -8.85
CA MET A 221 6.01 -10.39 -8.25
C MET A 221 4.98 -10.86 -9.28
N VAL A 222 4.96 -10.29 -10.49
CA VAL A 222 4.05 -10.71 -11.56
C VAL A 222 4.30 -12.16 -11.95
N ARG A 223 5.56 -12.54 -12.15
CA ARG A 223 5.93 -13.93 -12.47
C ARG A 223 5.60 -14.91 -11.35
N ILE A 224 5.83 -14.55 -10.09
CA ILE A 224 5.39 -15.37 -8.95
C ILE A 224 3.88 -15.63 -9.05
N GLY A 225 3.06 -14.58 -9.16
CA GLY A 225 1.61 -14.73 -9.21
C GLY A 225 1.15 -15.60 -10.38
N ASN A 226 1.64 -15.31 -11.58
CA ASN A 226 1.28 -16.07 -12.79
C ASN A 226 1.72 -17.54 -12.70
N ASN A 227 2.91 -17.83 -12.18
CA ASN A 227 3.42 -19.20 -11.99
C ASN A 227 2.58 -20.04 -11.01
N VAL A 228 1.89 -19.40 -10.05
CA VAL A 228 1.00 -20.08 -9.11
C VAL A 228 -0.49 -19.96 -9.48
N GLY A 229 -0.78 -19.56 -10.72
CA GLY A 229 -2.14 -19.50 -11.26
C GLY A 229 -2.98 -18.32 -10.79
N ARG A 230 -2.34 -17.23 -10.32
CA ARG A 230 -2.99 -15.96 -9.98
C ARG A 230 -2.71 -14.94 -11.05
N GLN A 231 -3.74 -14.47 -11.75
CA GLN A 231 -3.56 -13.41 -12.76
C GLN A 231 -3.01 -12.16 -12.07
N THR A 232 -1.76 -11.83 -12.37
CA THR A 232 -1.04 -10.75 -11.69
C THR A 232 -0.47 -9.78 -12.70
N MET A 233 -0.59 -8.50 -12.39
CA MET A 233 -0.01 -7.42 -13.15
C MET A 233 0.49 -6.31 -12.23
N ALA A 234 1.34 -5.44 -12.72
CA ALA A 234 1.87 -4.33 -11.96
C ALA A 234 1.81 -3.00 -12.72
N VAL A 235 1.55 -1.95 -11.97
CA VAL A 235 1.70 -0.56 -12.39
C VAL A 235 2.85 0.05 -11.59
N ILE A 236 3.83 0.64 -12.26
CA ILE A 236 4.91 1.39 -11.60
C ILE A 236 4.49 2.85 -11.54
N SER A 237 4.35 3.36 -10.33
CA SER A 237 3.87 4.71 -10.07
C SER A 237 4.88 5.56 -9.27
N ASP A 238 4.83 6.87 -9.48
CA ASP A 238 5.72 7.82 -8.80
C ASP A 238 5.34 8.01 -7.33
N MET A 239 6.35 8.08 -6.48
CA MET A 239 6.28 8.45 -5.07
C MET A 239 7.46 9.37 -4.71
N SER A 240 7.98 10.15 -5.64
CA SER A 240 8.98 11.17 -5.38
C SER A 240 8.42 12.29 -4.51
N GLN A 241 7.13 12.61 -4.70
CA GLN A 241 6.32 13.47 -3.85
C GLN A 241 5.14 12.69 -3.27
N PRO A 242 4.51 13.12 -2.16
CA PRO A 242 3.30 12.50 -1.64
C PRO A 242 2.21 12.39 -2.70
N LEU A 243 1.43 11.31 -2.70
CA LEU A 243 0.27 11.15 -3.56
C LEU A 243 -0.90 11.95 -2.97
N GLY A 244 -1.65 12.66 -3.83
CA GLY A 244 -2.69 13.58 -3.36
C GLY A 244 -2.10 14.75 -2.58
N PHE A 245 -2.91 15.36 -1.74
CA PHE A 245 -2.55 16.50 -0.91
C PHE A 245 -2.52 16.17 0.58
N ALA A 246 -3.33 15.22 1.03
CA ALA A 246 -3.49 14.88 2.44
C ALA A 246 -2.44 13.88 2.92
N ILE A 247 -1.86 14.14 4.09
CA ILE A 247 -0.92 13.25 4.78
C ILE A 247 -1.32 13.21 6.25
N GLY A 248 -2.03 12.15 6.65
CA GLY A 248 -2.61 11.97 7.98
C GLY A 248 -3.94 11.23 7.91
N ASN A 249 -4.30 10.48 8.95
CA ASN A 249 -5.33 9.44 8.86
C ASN A 249 -6.71 10.00 8.48
N ALA A 250 -7.31 10.89 9.28
CA ALA A 250 -8.61 11.47 8.99
C ALA A 250 -8.59 12.37 7.73
N LEU A 251 -7.48 13.09 7.50
CA LEU A 251 -7.32 13.94 6.32
C LEU A 251 -7.34 13.10 5.03
N GLU A 252 -6.69 11.94 5.03
CA GLU A 252 -6.67 11.04 3.88
C GLU A 252 -8.03 10.36 3.65
N VAL A 253 -8.78 10.03 4.70
CA VAL A 253 -10.17 9.53 4.53
C VAL A 253 -11.05 10.60 3.88
N LYS A 254 -10.91 11.86 4.30
CA LYS A 254 -11.63 12.97 3.68
C LYS A 254 -11.25 13.12 2.20
N GLU A 255 -9.98 13.06 1.88
CA GLU A 255 -9.50 13.12 0.48
C GLU A 255 -10.02 11.93 -0.35
N ALA A 256 -10.13 10.73 0.24
CA ALA A 256 -10.76 9.59 -0.42
C ALA A 256 -12.24 9.84 -0.74
N ILE A 257 -12.98 10.44 0.19
CA ILE A 257 -14.39 10.85 -0.01
C ILE A 257 -14.50 11.86 -1.16
N ASP A 258 -13.65 12.90 -1.14
CA ASP A 258 -13.64 13.92 -2.19
C ASP A 258 -13.30 13.31 -3.55
N THR A 259 -12.35 12.36 -3.59
CA THR A 259 -11.98 11.63 -4.82
C THR A 259 -13.14 10.79 -5.34
N LEU A 260 -13.87 10.08 -4.47
CA LEU A 260 -15.05 9.29 -4.85
C LEU A 260 -16.21 10.17 -5.37
N LYS A 261 -16.28 11.42 -4.93
CA LYS A 261 -17.22 12.43 -5.46
C LYS A 261 -16.77 13.07 -6.78
N GLY A 262 -15.55 12.77 -7.24
CA GLY A 262 -14.95 13.38 -8.43
C GLY A 262 -14.34 14.77 -8.19
N GLU A 263 -14.08 15.12 -6.92
CA GLU A 263 -13.52 16.40 -6.46
C GLU A 263 -12.11 16.25 -5.87
N GLY A 264 -11.52 15.06 -5.99
CA GLY A 264 -10.20 14.72 -5.44
C GLY A 264 -9.02 15.27 -6.24
N PRO A 265 -7.79 15.12 -5.71
CA PRO A 265 -6.56 15.50 -6.41
C PRO A 265 -6.41 14.78 -7.75
N GLU A 266 -5.85 15.48 -8.74
CA GLU A 266 -5.70 14.95 -10.09
C GLU A 266 -4.82 13.70 -10.13
N ASP A 267 -3.68 13.72 -9.43
CA ASP A 267 -2.74 12.59 -9.39
C ASP A 267 -3.34 11.35 -8.71
N LEU A 268 -4.03 11.51 -7.58
CA LEU A 268 -4.73 10.41 -6.91
C LEU A 268 -5.86 9.86 -7.78
N THR A 269 -6.66 10.73 -8.38
CA THR A 269 -7.77 10.36 -9.27
C THR A 269 -7.26 9.59 -10.47
N GLU A 270 -6.21 10.08 -11.14
CA GLU A 270 -5.62 9.42 -12.30
C GLU A 270 -5.06 8.04 -11.95
N LEU A 271 -4.29 7.93 -10.86
CA LEU A 271 -3.73 6.64 -10.44
C LEU A 271 -4.82 5.63 -10.09
N VAL A 272 -5.87 6.06 -9.40
CA VAL A 272 -7.02 5.22 -9.07
C VAL A 272 -7.74 4.73 -10.32
N LEU A 273 -7.92 5.58 -11.33
CA LEU A 273 -8.53 5.19 -12.60
C LEU A 273 -7.66 4.19 -13.36
N VAL A 274 -6.33 4.35 -13.35
CA VAL A 274 -5.40 3.39 -13.97
C VAL A 274 -5.47 2.05 -13.28
N LEU A 275 -5.31 2.01 -11.95
CA LEU A 275 -5.35 0.76 -11.17
C LEU A 275 -6.73 0.10 -11.22
N GLY A 276 -7.80 0.89 -11.08
CA GLY A 276 -9.17 0.41 -11.12
C GLY A 276 -9.56 -0.19 -12.47
N SER A 277 -9.11 0.40 -13.57
CA SER A 277 -9.34 -0.14 -14.92
C SER A 277 -8.74 -1.54 -15.06
N GLN A 278 -7.54 -1.75 -14.54
CA GLN A 278 -6.92 -3.07 -14.51
C GLN A 278 -7.73 -4.07 -13.67
N MET A 279 -8.20 -3.65 -12.49
CA MET A 279 -9.03 -4.51 -11.63
C MET A 279 -10.33 -4.91 -12.31
N VAL A 280 -11.01 -3.97 -12.99
CA VAL A 280 -12.27 -4.22 -13.70
C VAL A 280 -12.10 -5.18 -14.87
N VAL A 281 -11.01 -5.03 -15.65
CA VAL A 281 -10.68 -5.94 -16.76
C VAL A 281 -10.33 -7.34 -16.23
N LEU A 282 -9.49 -7.45 -15.20
CA LEU A 282 -9.15 -8.73 -14.57
C LEU A 282 -10.39 -9.42 -13.97
N ALA A 283 -11.34 -8.68 -13.46
CA ALA A 283 -12.63 -9.19 -12.99
C ALA A 283 -13.59 -9.59 -14.13
N LYS A 284 -13.19 -9.39 -15.39
CA LYS A 284 -14.00 -9.64 -16.59
C LYS A 284 -15.32 -8.83 -16.63
N LYS A 285 -15.30 -7.62 -16.07
CA LYS A 285 -16.44 -6.70 -16.09
C LYS A 285 -16.38 -5.72 -17.26
N ALA A 286 -15.21 -5.57 -17.89
CA ALA A 286 -14.97 -4.85 -19.13
C ALA A 286 -13.99 -5.62 -20.01
N ASN A 287 -14.01 -5.36 -21.31
CA ASN A 287 -13.15 -6.01 -22.28
C ASN A 287 -11.84 -5.22 -22.53
N THR A 288 -11.87 -3.91 -22.33
CA THR A 288 -10.70 -3.02 -22.52
C THR A 288 -10.52 -2.10 -21.34
N LEU A 289 -9.31 -1.53 -21.23
CA LEU A 289 -9.00 -0.57 -20.19
C LEU A 289 -9.76 0.75 -20.37
N GLU A 290 -9.99 1.15 -21.60
CA GLU A 290 -10.75 2.34 -21.96
C GLU A 290 -12.20 2.18 -21.50
N GLU A 291 -12.85 1.06 -21.83
CA GLU A 291 -14.20 0.73 -21.38
C GLU A 291 -14.28 0.74 -19.84
N ALA A 292 -13.35 0.06 -19.19
CA ALA A 292 -13.27 0.01 -17.72
C ALA A 292 -13.12 1.42 -17.11
N ARG A 293 -12.28 2.26 -17.69
CA ARG A 293 -12.05 3.64 -17.23
C ARG A 293 -13.33 4.48 -17.36
N GLU A 294 -14.04 4.38 -18.48
CA GLU A 294 -15.32 5.08 -18.66
C GLU A 294 -16.36 4.64 -17.63
N MET A 295 -16.46 3.33 -17.35
CA MET A 295 -17.35 2.79 -16.32
C MET A 295 -17.00 3.34 -14.93
N LEU A 296 -15.71 3.41 -14.57
CA LEU A 296 -15.26 3.97 -13.29
C LEU A 296 -15.60 5.46 -13.16
N ILE A 297 -15.36 6.25 -14.20
CA ILE A 297 -15.71 7.68 -14.23
C ILE A 297 -17.23 7.85 -14.09
N GLU A 298 -18.02 7.01 -14.73
CA GLU A 298 -19.47 7.07 -14.65
C GLU A 298 -20.00 6.80 -13.23
N VAL A 299 -19.47 5.79 -12.52
CA VAL A 299 -19.92 5.50 -11.14
C VAL A 299 -19.46 6.54 -10.12
N MET A 300 -18.39 7.27 -10.40
CA MET A 300 -18.00 8.44 -9.62
C MET A 300 -19.00 9.58 -9.86
N LYS A 301 -19.28 9.93 -11.12
CA LYS A 301 -20.17 11.03 -11.51
C LYS A 301 -21.62 10.85 -11.05
N ASN A 302 -22.13 9.62 -11.10
CA ASN A 302 -23.54 9.35 -10.74
C ASN A 302 -23.73 9.04 -9.24
N GLY A 303 -22.66 9.11 -8.43
CA GLY A 303 -22.68 8.93 -6.98
C GLY A 303 -22.68 7.47 -6.49
N LYS A 304 -22.69 6.47 -7.36
CA LYS A 304 -22.70 5.06 -6.96
C LYS A 304 -21.45 4.67 -6.17
N ALA A 305 -20.27 5.21 -6.54
CA ALA A 305 -19.03 4.96 -5.81
C ALA A 305 -19.10 5.50 -4.37
N THR A 306 -19.69 6.69 -4.19
CA THR A 306 -19.88 7.32 -2.88
C THR A 306 -20.88 6.53 -2.02
N GLU A 307 -22.00 6.10 -2.59
CA GLU A 307 -22.97 5.24 -1.88
C GLU A 307 -22.35 3.89 -1.51
N LYS A 308 -21.55 3.30 -2.39
CA LYS A 308 -20.80 2.06 -2.08
C LYS A 308 -19.82 2.25 -0.92
N PHE A 309 -19.19 3.43 -0.82
CA PHE A 309 -18.33 3.73 0.34
C PHE A 309 -19.12 3.84 1.65
N LYS A 310 -20.33 4.44 1.62
CA LYS A 310 -21.22 4.46 2.79
C LYS A 310 -21.64 3.04 3.21
N GLU A 311 -22.01 2.19 2.24
CA GLU A 311 -22.32 0.78 2.51
C GLU A 311 -21.13 0.07 3.15
N PHE A 312 -19.93 0.21 2.57
CA PHE A 312 -18.70 -0.38 3.10
C PHE A 312 -18.44 0.01 4.55
N LEU A 313 -18.54 1.32 4.86
CA LEU A 313 -18.34 1.80 6.23
C LEU A 313 -19.39 1.22 7.19
N SER A 314 -20.67 1.32 6.83
CA SER A 314 -21.79 0.86 7.67
C SER A 314 -21.74 -0.65 7.95
N ASN A 315 -21.36 -1.45 6.95
CA ASN A 315 -21.35 -2.91 7.07
C ASN A 315 -20.22 -3.44 7.98
N GLN A 316 -19.24 -2.59 8.26
CA GLN A 316 -18.19 -2.86 9.24
C GLN A 316 -18.32 -1.98 10.51
N GLY A 317 -19.52 -1.45 10.77
CA GLY A 317 -19.86 -0.74 12.00
C GLY A 317 -19.48 0.74 12.03
N GLY A 318 -18.90 1.27 10.95
CA GLY A 318 -18.45 2.67 10.88
C GLY A 318 -19.60 3.65 10.67
N ASP A 319 -19.45 4.86 11.21
CA ASP A 319 -20.38 5.97 10.94
C ASP A 319 -20.25 6.44 9.49
N SER A 320 -21.12 5.95 8.62
CA SER A 320 -21.16 6.35 7.20
C SER A 320 -21.60 7.78 6.96
N SER A 321 -22.17 8.45 7.96
CA SER A 321 -22.61 9.85 7.83
C SER A 321 -21.45 10.83 7.61
N ILE A 322 -20.22 10.42 7.91
CA ILE A 322 -18.99 11.20 7.63
C ILE A 322 -18.80 11.49 6.14
N VAL A 323 -19.39 10.68 5.27
CA VAL A 323 -19.31 10.89 3.81
C VAL A 323 -20.02 12.17 3.38
N ASP A 324 -21.13 12.47 4.04
CA ASP A 324 -21.88 13.71 3.81
C ASP A 324 -21.45 14.84 4.78
N ASN A 325 -20.91 14.46 5.95
CA ASN A 325 -20.54 15.38 7.03
C ASN A 325 -19.12 15.08 7.50
N PRO A 326 -18.08 15.37 6.70
CA PRO A 326 -16.69 15.04 7.03
C PRO A 326 -16.15 15.78 8.28
N GLU A 327 -16.85 16.82 8.75
CA GLU A 327 -16.56 17.52 10.00
C GLU A 327 -16.80 16.65 11.25
N LYS A 328 -17.51 15.53 11.15
CA LYS A 328 -17.66 14.55 12.24
C LYS A 328 -16.42 13.70 12.47
N MET A 329 -15.49 13.68 11.52
CA MET A 329 -14.22 12.99 11.71
C MET A 329 -13.33 13.70 12.72
N PRO A 330 -12.31 13.03 13.29
CA PRO A 330 -11.38 13.65 14.20
C PRO A 330 -10.81 14.96 13.65
N GLN A 331 -10.88 16.03 14.44
CA GLN A 331 -10.47 17.38 14.07
C GLN A 331 -9.25 17.82 14.88
N ALA A 332 -8.24 18.36 14.22
CA ALA A 332 -7.09 18.96 14.89
C ALA A 332 -7.48 20.29 15.55
N LYS A 333 -6.86 20.56 16.69
CA LYS A 333 -7.11 21.78 17.49
C LYS A 333 -6.54 23.03 16.82
N TYR A 334 -5.40 22.91 16.14
CA TYR A 334 -4.71 24.02 15.48
C TYR A 334 -4.56 23.72 14.00
N ILE A 335 -4.87 24.74 13.19
CA ILE A 335 -4.67 24.73 11.73
C ILE A 335 -3.70 25.87 11.43
N ILE A 336 -2.50 25.54 10.98
CA ILE A 336 -1.38 26.47 10.87
C ILE A 336 -0.85 26.45 9.45
N ASP A 337 -0.95 27.57 8.74
CA ASP A 337 -0.39 27.72 7.42
C ASP A 337 1.14 27.90 7.44
N VAL A 338 1.81 27.30 6.50
CA VAL A 338 3.26 27.44 6.23
C VAL A 338 3.41 28.25 4.97
N PRO A 339 3.81 29.53 5.04
CA PRO A 339 3.96 30.39 3.89
C PRO A 339 5.27 30.12 3.13
N ALA A 340 5.26 30.25 1.82
CA ALA A 340 6.47 30.21 1.01
C ALA A 340 7.40 31.38 1.32
N LYS A 341 8.69 31.12 1.46
CA LYS A 341 9.72 32.15 1.74
C LYS A 341 10.12 32.96 0.51
N THR A 342 9.86 32.42 -0.68
CA THR A 342 10.19 33.06 -1.97
C THR A 342 9.14 32.72 -3.01
N SER A 343 9.00 33.53 -4.03
CA SER A 343 8.20 33.22 -5.21
C SER A 343 8.95 32.30 -6.18
N GLY A 344 8.25 31.43 -6.89
CA GLY A 344 8.82 30.53 -7.89
C GLY A 344 7.90 29.37 -8.22
N VAL A 345 8.49 28.24 -8.55
CA VAL A 345 7.81 26.97 -8.84
C VAL A 345 8.30 25.92 -7.86
N ILE A 346 7.41 25.14 -7.27
CA ILE A 346 7.80 24.01 -6.43
C ILE A 346 8.61 23.03 -7.29
N SER A 347 9.88 22.85 -6.95
CA SER A 347 10.80 22.04 -7.75
C SER A 347 11.08 20.66 -7.20
N ASN A 348 10.89 20.47 -5.90
CA ASN A 348 11.06 19.17 -5.25
C ASN A 348 10.24 19.11 -3.96
N ILE A 349 9.68 17.93 -3.68
CA ILE A 349 9.05 17.57 -2.42
C ILE A 349 9.57 16.18 -2.05
N VAL A 350 10.36 16.08 -0.98
CA VAL A 350 10.94 14.80 -0.55
C VAL A 350 9.88 14.04 0.25
N ALA A 351 9.20 13.11 -0.40
CA ALA A 351 7.98 12.49 0.12
C ALA A 351 8.15 11.82 1.50
N ASP A 352 9.19 11.02 1.71
CA ASP A 352 9.46 10.34 2.99
C ASP A 352 9.69 11.35 4.12
N GLU A 353 10.40 12.45 3.87
CA GLU A 353 10.64 13.50 4.85
C GLU A 353 9.35 14.27 5.22
N ILE A 354 8.46 14.45 4.25
CA ILE A 354 7.13 15.03 4.52
C ILE A 354 6.25 14.04 5.31
N GLY A 355 6.36 12.75 5.04
CA GLY A 355 5.76 11.70 5.86
C GLY A 355 6.29 11.73 7.31
N ILE A 356 7.59 11.89 7.49
CA ILE A 356 8.22 12.04 8.81
C ILE A 356 7.72 13.32 9.50
N ALA A 357 7.55 14.44 8.78
CA ALA A 357 6.98 15.66 9.32
C ALA A 357 5.55 15.43 9.88
N ALA A 358 4.72 14.66 9.19
CA ALA A 358 3.41 14.26 9.69
C ALA A 358 3.51 13.32 10.91
N MET A 359 4.47 12.38 10.92
CA MET A 359 4.73 11.50 12.06
C MET A 359 5.15 12.29 13.31
N LEU A 360 5.93 13.36 13.19
CA LEU A 360 6.30 14.25 14.32
C LEU A 360 5.08 14.92 14.96
N LEU A 361 3.98 15.06 14.25
CA LEU A 361 2.70 15.55 14.79
C LEU A 361 1.92 14.46 15.54
N GLY A 362 2.25 13.18 15.33
CA GLY A 362 1.53 12.02 15.86
C GLY A 362 0.72 11.25 14.82
N ALA A 363 0.82 11.59 13.52
CA ALA A 363 0.07 10.90 12.46
C ALA A 363 0.59 9.49 12.13
N GLY A 364 1.79 9.13 12.60
CA GLY A 364 2.42 7.83 12.40
C GLY A 364 3.08 7.32 13.68
N ARG A 365 3.69 6.13 13.63
CA ARG A 365 4.35 5.48 14.77
C ARG A 365 5.86 5.53 14.62
N ALA A 366 6.58 6.14 15.54
CA ALA A 366 8.03 5.99 15.66
C ALA A 366 8.40 4.64 16.31
N THR A 367 7.56 4.16 17.24
CA THR A 367 7.66 2.84 17.88
C THR A 367 6.34 2.09 17.78
N LYS A 368 6.34 0.77 18.01
CA LYS A 368 5.12 -0.06 17.96
C LYS A 368 4.11 0.29 19.05
N GLU A 369 4.58 0.87 20.13
CA GLU A 369 3.81 1.25 21.33
C GLU A 369 3.15 2.61 21.18
N ASP A 370 3.54 3.42 20.16
CA ASP A 370 2.99 4.75 19.95
C ASP A 370 1.52 4.69 19.55
N GLU A 371 0.71 5.51 20.21
CA GLU A 371 -0.67 5.76 19.80
C GLU A 371 -0.69 6.79 18.65
N ILE A 372 -1.50 6.53 17.63
CA ILE A 372 -1.68 7.45 16.52
C ILE A 372 -2.72 8.50 16.89
N ASP A 373 -2.41 9.76 16.66
CA ASP A 373 -3.38 10.85 16.65
C ASP A 373 -4.04 10.94 15.28
N LEU A 374 -5.27 10.50 15.20
CA LEU A 374 -6.02 10.39 13.94
C LEU A 374 -6.40 11.74 13.32
N ALA A 375 -6.36 12.83 14.13
CA ALA A 375 -6.79 14.17 13.73
C ALA A 375 -5.68 15.00 13.05
N VAL A 376 -4.41 14.63 13.29
CA VAL A 376 -3.26 15.45 12.89
C VAL A 376 -2.69 15.01 11.53
N GLY A 377 -1.94 15.92 10.93
CA GLY A 377 -1.28 15.68 9.66
C GLY A 377 -0.92 16.94 8.90
N LEU A 378 -0.67 16.79 7.62
CA LEU A 378 -0.31 17.85 6.69
C LEU A 378 -1.28 17.87 5.51
N MET A 379 -1.54 19.05 4.99
CA MET A 379 -2.23 19.25 3.70
C MET A 379 -1.30 20.05 2.79
N LEU A 380 -0.80 19.41 1.74
CA LEU A 380 -0.11 20.12 0.68
C LEU A 380 -1.11 21.05 -0.03
N ARG A 381 -0.66 22.23 -0.41
CA ARG A 381 -1.43 23.19 -1.22
C ARG A 381 -0.85 23.31 -2.62
N LYS A 382 0.35 22.81 -2.80
CA LYS A 382 1.13 22.86 -4.03
C LYS A 382 1.84 21.53 -4.24
N LYS A 383 1.99 21.17 -5.50
CA LYS A 383 2.75 20.00 -5.96
C LYS A 383 3.96 20.43 -6.79
N VAL A 384 4.86 19.53 -7.08
CA VAL A 384 5.99 19.79 -8.00
C VAL A 384 5.45 20.25 -9.35
N GLY A 385 5.93 21.39 -9.82
CA GLY A 385 5.46 22.07 -11.03
C GLY A 385 4.49 23.23 -10.80
N ASP A 386 3.93 23.36 -9.59
CA ASP A 386 3.01 24.45 -9.26
C ASP A 386 3.75 25.75 -8.95
N ALA A 387 3.21 26.86 -9.43
CA ALA A 387 3.68 28.18 -9.06
C ALA A 387 3.24 28.56 -7.65
N VAL A 388 4.11 29.26 -6.93
CA VAL A 388 3.84 29.77 -5.58
C VAL A 388 4.42 31.18 -5.45
N LYS A 389 3.73 32.04 -4.71
CA LYS A 389 4.19 33.41 -4.39
C LYS A 389 4.74 33.45 -2.97
N GLU A 390 5.71 34.35 -2.74
CA GLU A 390 6.18 34.67 -1.39
C GLU A 390 5.00 35.03 -0.49
N GLY A 391 4.94 34.43 0.70
CA GLY A 391 3.85 34.58 1.66
C GLY A 391 2.61 33.72 1.39
N GLU A 392 2.50 33.06 0.22
CA GLU A 392 1.39 32.15 -0.09
C GLU A 392 1.53 30.83 0.69
N PRO A 393 0.47 30.33 1.38
CA PRO A 393 0.53 29.02 2.00
C PRO A 393 0.75 27.90 0.98
N PHE A 394 1.79 27.08 1.17
CA PHE A 394 2.08 25.93 0.31
C PHE A 394 1.91 24.59 1.04
N VAL A 395 1.87 24.61 2.37
CA VAL A 395 1.48 23.51 3.26
C VAL A 395 0.62 24.05 4.38
N THR A 396 -0.37 23.28 4.84
CA THR A 396 -1.12 23.55 6.06
C THR A 396 -0.87 22.42 7.05
N ILE A 397 -0.52 22.75 8.28
CA ILE A 397 -0.29 21.82 9.38
C ILE A 397 -1.58 21.70 10.21
N TYR A 398 -2.02 20.47 10.47
CA TYR A 398 -3.10 20.12 11.38
C TYR A 398 -2.48 19.51 12.64
N ALA A 399 -2.57 20.18 13.79
CA ALA A 399 -1.85 19.79 14.99
C ALA A 399 -2.72 19.88 16.26
N ASN A 400 -2.38 19.06 17.25
CA ASN A 400 -2.96 19.14 18.60
C ASN A 400 -2.03 19.84 19.61
N ARG A 401 -0.89 20.34 19.12
CA ARG A 401 0.04 21.21 19.85
C ARG A 401 0.24 22.54 19.12
N GLU A 402 0.44 23.62 19.87
CA GLU A 402 0.60 24.97 19.29
C GLU A 402 2.00 25.17 18.69
N ASN A 403 3.04 24.68 19.36
CA ASN A 403 4.41 24.78 18.86
C ASN A 403 4.70 23.67 17.86
N VAL A 404 4.88 24.05 16.59
CA VAL A 404 5.16 23.15 15.44
C VAL A 404 6.41 23.61 14.66
N GLU A 405 7.32 24.33 15.28
CA GLU A 405 8.51 24.87 14.61
C GLU A 405 9.45 23.75 14.09
N ASP A 406 9.52 22.63 14.78
CA ASP A 406 10.22 21.42 14.32
C ASP A 406 9.64 20.87 13.01
N VAL A 407 8.31 20.85 12.89
CA VAL A 407 7.59 20.40 11.69
C VAL A 407 7.78 21.40 10.55
N LYS A 408 7.67 22.72 10.84
CA LYS A 408 7.92 23.76 9.83
C LYS A 408 9.35 23.72 9.29
N ALA A 409 10.33 23.54 10.18
CA ALA A 409 11.72 23.41 9.78
C ALA A 409 11.89 22.26 8.80
N LYS A 410 11.33 21.09 9.13
CA LYS A 410 11.40 19.91 8.27
C LYS A 410 10.71 20.11 6.92
N ILE A 411 9.57 20.79 6.89
CA ILE A 411 8.87 21.15 5.64
C ILE A 411 9.76 22.04 4.77
N TYR A 412 10.35 23.11 5.34
CA TYR A 412 11.22 24.03 4.59
C TYR A 412 12.52 23.39 4.10
N GLU A 413 13.05 22.41 4.82
CA GLU A 413 14.25 21.67 4.41
C GLU A 413 14.00 20.73 3.24
N ASN A 414 12.76 20.25 3.08
CA ASN A 414 12.42 19.16 2.18
C ASN A 414 11.46 19.55 1.05
N ILE A 415 11.06 20.81 0.98
CA ILE A 415 10.34 21.37 -0.18
C ILE A 415 11.16 22.51 -0.76
N SER A 416 11.55 22.37 -2.03
CA SER A 416 12.38 23.35 -2.74
C SER A 416 11.56 24.15 -3.75
N ILE A 417 11.94 25.42 -3.91
CA ILE A 417 11.36 26.35 -4.89
C ILE A 417 12.48 26.77 -5.83
N ALA A 418 12.23 26.77 -7.14
CA ALA A 418 13.16 27.20 -8.19
C ALA A 418 12.44 28.09 -9.21
N GLU A 419 13.17 28.57 -10.22
CA GLU A 419 12.57 29.36 -11.30
C GLU A 419 11.67 28.51 -12.20
N THR A 420 12.04 27.24 -12.42
CA THR A 420 11.29 26.28 -13.24
C THR A 420 11.35 24.89 -12.63
N ALA A 421 10.33 24.09 -12.86
CA ALA A 421 10.31 22.67 -12.54
C ALA A 421 9.35 21.92 -13.48
N VAL A 422 9.55 20.62 -13.59
CA VAL A 422 8.66 19.71 -14.34
C VAL A 422 8.04 18.73 -13.35
N ALA A 423 6.72 18.61 -13.40
CA ALA A 423 6.02 17.61 -12.60
C ALA A 423 6.50 16.18 -12.94
N PRO A 424 6.69 15.29 -11.96
CA PRO A 424 7.07 13.93 -12.23
C PRO A 424 5.97 13.20 -13.01
N LYS A 425 6.38 12.21 -13.81
CA LYS A 425 5.43 11.35 -14.52
C LYS A 425 4.78 10.39 -13.50
N LEU A 426 3.47 10.47 -13.33
CA LEU A 426 2.75 9.70 -12.31
C LEU A 426 2.82 8.18 -12.53
N VAL A 427 2.58 7.71 -13.76
CA VAL A 427 2.62 6.29 -14.13
C VAL A 427 3.77 6.07 -15.10
N HIS A 428 4.79 5.33 -14.66
CA HIS A 428 5.98 5.07 -15.48
C HIS A 428 5.73 3.98 -16.51
N THR A 429 5.20 2.83 -16.08
CA THR A 429 4.91 1.69 -16.96
C THR A 429 3.90 0.73 -16.32
N VAL A 430 3.33 -0.13 -17.16
CA VAL A 430 2.48 -1.27 -16.77
C VAL A 430 3.18 -2.55 -17.19
N ILE A 431 3.26 -3.54 -16.31
CA ILE A 431 3.92 -4.83 -16.53
C ILE A 431 2.85 -5.91 -16.50
N ILE A 432 2.78 -6.67 -17.60
CA ILE A 432 1.91 -7.81 -17.82
C ILE A 432 2.82 -8.88 -18.45
N ASP A 433 3.17 -9.92 -17.71
CA ASP A 433 4.03 -11.03 -18.20
C ASP A 433 3.19 -12.25 -18.56
#